data_6ca754dbea3bbdc3e201cc5f7d08f757
#
_entry.id   6ca754dbea3bbdc3e201cc5f7d08f757
#
_cell.length_a   1.000
_cell.length_b   1.000
_cell.length_c   1.000
_cell.angle_alpha   90.00
_cell.angle_beta   90.00
_cell.angle_gamma   90.00
#
_symmetry.space_group_name_H-M   'P 1'
#
loop_
_entity.id
_entity.type
_entity.pdbx_description
1 polymer ?
#
loop_
_entity_poly.entity_id
_entity_poly.type
_entity_poly.pdbx_seq_one_letter_code
_entity_poly.pdbx_strand_id
1 'polypeptide(L)'
;SGLPITDARQAIYLIDSELTAEEWNGQTWYIHEDCRTRGKVTGSLHLLPSYDEYLLGYKDRTDVLPKEYYSKAFTNNGLFYPIVLHEGQVIGNWDKSVKKRGSLIEHSWFRLDDCVDEGALDREKDKYIRFWR
;
A
#
# COMPACT_ATOMS: atom_id res chain seq x y z
N SER A 1 -13.86 6.33 1.64
CA SER A 1 -14.54 7.51 2.19
C SER A 1 -15.98 7.13 2.50
N GLY A 2 -16.54 7.57 3.62
CA GLY A 2 -17.93 7.37 4.00
C GLY A 2 -18.92 8.28 3.28
N LEU A 3 -18.51 9.01 2.25
CA LEU A 3 -19.36 9.91 1.48
C LEU A 3 -20.19 9.14 0.45
N PRO A 4 -21.49 9.44 0.31
CA PRO A 4 -22.30 9.02 -0.83
C PRO A 4 -21.64 9.44 -2.15
N ILE A 5 -21.82 8.66 -3.22
CA ILE A 5 -21.21 8.95 -4.52
C ILE A 5 -21.65 10.30 -5.10
N THR A 6 -22.90 10.72 -4.80
CA THR A 6 -23.45 12.02 -5.18
C THR A 6 -22.67 13.17 -4.55
N ASP A 7 -22.39 13.05 -3.24
CA ASP A 7 -21.68 14.08 -2.48
C ASP A 7 -20.22 14.14 -2.89
N ALA A 8 -19.60 12.98 -3.15
CA ALA A 8 -18.24 12.91 -3.67
C ALA A 8 -18.12 13.59 -5.05
N ARG A 9 -19.07 13.38 -5.96
CA ARG A 9 -19.10 14.05 -7.26
C ARG A 9 -19.32 15.55 -7.13
N GLN A 10 -20.19 15.98 -6.22
CA GLN A 10 -20.42 17.39 -5.96
C GLN A 10 -19.17 18.06 -5.37
N ALA A 11 -18.48 17.38 -4.46
CA ALA A 11 -17.22 17.87 -3.89
C ALA A 11 -16.13 18.04 -4.97
N ILE A 12 -15.97 17.05 -5.87
CA ILE A 12 -15.05 17.15 -7.00
C ILE A 12 -15.39 18.35 -7.89
N TYR A 13 -16.67 18.55 -8.22
CA TYR A 13 -17.12 19.68 -9.02
C TYR A 13 -16.81 21.03 -8.38
N LEU A 14 -16.92 21.14 -7.04
CA LEU A 14 -16.63 22.40 -6.32
C LEU A 14 -15.14 22.80 -6.33
N ILE A 15 -14.24 21.85 -6.51
CA ILE A 15 -12.78 22.07 -6.54
C ILE A 15 -12.18 21.70 -7.90
N ASP A 16 -12.97 21.64 -8.94
CA ASP A 16 -12.56 21.19 -10.29
C ASP A 16 -11.39 22.03 -10.83
N SER A 17 -11.34 23.33 -10.50
CA SER A 17 -10.24 24.21 -10.88
C SER A 17 -8.89 23.90 -10.22
N GLU A 18 -8.89 23.10 -9.14
CA GLU A 18 -7.70 22.68 -8.39
C GLU A 18 -7.29 21.24 -8.72
N LEU A 19 -8.06 20.57 -9.61
CA LEU A 19 -7.85 19.18 -9.96
C LEU A 19 -7.42 19.01 -11.41
N THR A 20 -6.46 18.13 -11.63
CA THR A 20 -6.15 17.57 -12.95
C THR A 20 -6.78 16.18 -13.05
N ALA A 21 -7.51 15.94 -14.13
CA ALA A 21 -8.10 14.65 -14.42
C ALA A 21 -7.20 13.86 -15.38
N GLU A 22 -6.83 12.63 -15.01
CA GLU A 22 -6.07 11.72 -15.85
C GLU A 22 -6.81 10.38 -16.00
N GLU A 23 -6.71 9.77 -17.18
CA GLU A 23 -7.28 8.46 -17.44
C GLU A 23 -6.22 7.36 -17.33
N TRP A 24 -6.51 6.37 -16.47
CA TRP A 24 -5.68 5.18 -16.31
C TRP A 24 -6.56 3.94 -16.21
N ASN A 25 -6.27 2.93 -17.03
CA ASN A 25 -7.03 1.66 -17.08
C ASN A 25 -8.55 1.85 -17.25
N GLY A 26 -8.98 2.86 -18.03
CA GLY A 26 -10.40 3.17 -18.25
C GLY A 26 -11.11 3.79 -17.04
N GLN A 27 -10.36 4.27 -16.06
CA GLN A 27 -10.86 5.01 -14.90
C GLN A 27 -10.29 6.42 -14.90
N THR A 28 -11.10 7.40 -14.50
CA THR A 28 -10.67 8.77 -14.33
C THR A 28 -10.13 8.97 -12.91
N TRP A 29 -8.90 9.45 -12.82
CA TRP A 29 -8.23 9.81 -11.57
C TRP A 29 -8.12 11.31 -11.45
N TYR A 30 -8.46 11.83 -10.28
CA TYR A 30 -8.36 13.26 -9.98
C TYR A 30 -7.16 13.49 -9.07
N ILE A 31 -6.28 14.39 -9.50
CA ILE A 31 -5.03 14.71 -8.79
C ILE A 31 -5.06 16.21 -8.51
N HIS A 32 -4.89 16.60 -7.25
CA HIS A 32 -4.78 18.01 -6.88
C HIS A 32 -3.50 18.60 -7.48
N GLU A 33 -3.56 19.83 -7.98
CA GLU A 33 -2.43 20.50 -8.65
C GLU A 33 -1.18 20.59 -7.76
N ASP A 34 -1.34 20.76 -6.45
CA ASP A 34 -0.24 20.75 -5.47
C ASP A 34 0.33 19.37 -5.19
N CYS A 35 -0.26 18.31 -5.74
CA CYS A 35 0.22 16.96 -5.53
C CYS A 35 1.57 16.76 -6.22
N ARG A 36 2.57 16.29 -5.47
CA ARG A 36 3.87 15.97 -6.03
C ARG A 36 3.78 14.68 -6.84
N THR A 37 3.54 14.83 -8.14
CA THR A 37 3.51 13.70 -9.10
C THR A 37 4.90 13.30 -9.59
N ARG A 38 5.96 14.04 -9.23
CA ARG A 38 7.34 13.78 -9.61
C ARG A 38 8.11 13.18 -8.45
N GLY A 39 8.59 11.96 -8.61
CA GLY A 39 9.41 11.26 -7.64
C GLY A 39 9.98 9.99 -8.26
N LYS A 40 11.03 9.44 -7.64
CA LYS A 40 11.52 8.11 -7.99
C LYS A 40 10.75 7.11 -7.14
N VAL A 41 9.88 6.33 -7.75
CA VAL A 41 9.24 5.17 -7.12
C VAL A 41 10.20 3.98 -7.11
N THR A 42 11.16 3.98 -8.07
CA THR A 42 12.15 2.91 -8.24
C THR A 42 12.91 2.61 -6.96
N GLY A 43 12.83 1.38 -6.50
CA GLY A 43 13.48 0.90 -5.29
C GLY A 43 12.77 1.31 -3.99
N SER A 44 11.58 1.92 -4.05
CA SER A 44 10.81 2.19 -2.84
C SER A 44 10.30 0.90 -2.22
N LEU A 45 10.54 0.71 -0.92
CA LEU A 45 10.09 -0.44 -0.14
C LEU A 45 9.50 0.05 1.17
N HIS A 46 8.34 -0.50 1.55
CA HIS A 46 7.67 -0.17 2.80
C HIS A 46 7.07 -1.41 3.46
N LEU A 47 7.19 -1.48 4.77
CA LEU A 47 6.49 -2.45 5.60
C LEU A 47 5.23 -1.79 6.16
N LEU A 48 4.07 -2.09 5.59
CA LEU A 48 2.79 -1.52 6.03
C LEU A 48 2.14 -2.45 7.07
N PRO A 49 1.57 -1.89 8.15
CA PRO A 49 0.95 -2.66 9.22
C PRO A 49 -0.37 -3.30 8.78
N SER A 50 -0.93 -4.15 9.66
CA SER A 50 -2.31 -4.62 9.51
C SER A 50 -3.26 -3.43 9.44
N TYR A 51 -4.30 -3.55 8.59
CA TYR A 51 -5.34 -2.52 8.42
C TYR A 51 -4.82 -1.18 7.91
N ASP A 52 -3.72 -1.17 7.17
CA ASP A 52 -3.23 0.04 6.53
C ASP A 52 -4.21 0.54 5.45
N GLU A 53 -4.39 1.87 5.38
CA GLU A 53 -5.31 2.53 4.45
C GLU A 53 -4.99 2.25 2.99
N TYR A 54 -3.77 1.87 2.67
CA TYR A 54 -3.34 1.52 1.31
C TYR A 54 -4.19 0.40 0.70
N LEU A 55 -4.58 -0.59 1.51
CA LEU A 55 -5.51 -1.65 1.08
C LEU A 55 -6.96 -1.40 1.51
N LEU A 56 -7.17 -0.78 2.68
CA LEU A 56 -8.52 -0.53 3.20
C LEU A 56 -9.27 0.53 2.41
N GLY A 57 -8.57 1.59 1.98
CA GLY A 57 -9.17 2.77 1.37
C GLY A 57 -9.91 2.51 0.06
N TYR A 58 -9.61 1.40 -0.62
CA TYR A 58 -10.14 1.11 -1.95
C TYR A 58 -10.88 -0.23 -1.99
N LYS A 59 -12.04 -0.22 -2.66
CA LYS A 59 -12.83 -1.43 -2.91
C LYS A 59 -12.18 -2.31 -3.98
N ASP A 60 -11.74 -1.71 -5.08
CA ASP A 60 -10.92 -2.35 -6.09
C ASP A 60 -9.44 -2.11 -5.78
N ARG A 61 -8.67 -3.17 -5.73
CA ARG A 61 -7.25 -3.21 -5.36
C ARG A 61 -6.40 -3.84 -6.45
N THR A 62 -6.99 -4.11 -7.62
CA THR A 62 -6.32 -4.87 -8.69
C THR A 62 -5.12 -4.16 -9.27
N ASP A 63 -5.08 -2.83 -9.19
CA ASP A 63 -3.94 -2.02 -9.65
C ASP A 63 -2.67 -2.19 -8.78
N VAL A 64 -2.85 -2.59 -7.52
CA VAL A 64 -1.74 -2.70 -6.55
C VAL A 64 -1.53 -4.14 -6.04
N LEU A 65 -2.51 -5.02 -6.24
CA LEU A 65 -2.48 -6.41 -5.79
C LEU A 65 -3.26 -7.29 -6.76
N PRO A 66 -2.64 -8.25 -7.46
CA PRO A 66 -3.35 -9.21 -8.29
C PRO A 66 -4.35 -10.05 -7.49
N LYS A 67 -5.51 -10.34 -8.08
CA LYS A 67 -6.62 -11.06 -7.42
C LYS A 67 -6.22 -12.40 -6.84
N GLU A 68 -5.28 -13.09 -7.47
CA GLU A 68 -4.75 -14.39 -7.04
C GLU A 68 -4.08 -14.33 -5.66
N TYR A 69 -3.62 -13.15 -5.22
CA TYR A 69 -2.97 -12.95 -3.92
C TYR A 69 -3.88 -12.33 -2.86
N TYR A 70 -5.16 -12.05 -3.17
CA TYR A 70 -6.09 -11.45 -2.21
C TYR A 70 -6.17 -12.23 -0.90
N SER A 71 -6.29 -13.56 -0.99
CA SER A 71 -6.37 -14.41 0.21
C SER A 71 -5.10 -14.42 1.08
N LYS A 72 -3.96 -13.97 0.52
CA LYS A 72 -2.72 -13.79 1.28
C LYS A 72 -2.66 -12.44 1.97
N ALA A 73 -3.31 -11.41 1.43
CA ALA A 73 -3.26 -10.05 1.98
C ALA A 73 -4.44 -9.75 2.92
N PHE A 74 -5.60 -10.35 2.69
CA PHE A 74 -6.79 -10.17 3.55
C PHE A 74 -7.76 -11.35 3.45
N THR A 75 -8.63 -11.48 4.45
CA THR A 75 -9.65 -12.52 4.50
C THR A 75 -11.03 -11.98 4.09
N ASN A 76 -11.95 -12.87 3.75
CA ASN A 76 -13.35 -12.54 3.47
C ASN A 76 -14.08 -11.93 4.68
N ASN A 77 -13.58 -12.15 5.88
CA ASN A 77 -14.11 -11.59 7.13
C ASN A 77 -13.54 -10.20 7.44
N GLY A 78 -12.82 -9.59 6.50
CA GLY A 78 -12.28 -8.24 6.66
C GLY A 78 -11.02 -8.14 7.53
N LEU A 79 -10.28 -9.23 7.73
CA LEU A 79 -8.98 -9.19 8.40
C LEU A 79 -7.92 -8.85 7.35
N PHE A 80 -7.16 -7.79 7.58
CA PHE A 80 -6.04 -7.36 6.73
C PHE A 80 -4.71 -7.67 7.41
N TYR A 81 -3.83 -8.34 6.67
CA TYR A 81 -2.50 -8.70 7.15
C TYR A 81 -1.48 -7.58 6.91
N PRO A 82 -0.37 -7.57 7.66
CA PRO A 82 0.75 -6.69 7.35
C PRO A 82 1.34 -7.06 5.99
N ILE A 83 1.61 -6.06 5.16
CA ILE A 83 2.06 -6.25 3.77
C ILE A 83 3.40 -5.60 3.50
N VAL A 84 4.13 -6.16 2.54
CA VAL A 84 5.31 -5.55 1.96
C VAL A 84 4.92 -4.88 0.66
N LEU A 85 5.12 -3.57 0.60
CA LEU A 85 4.89 -2.75 -0.59
C LEU A 85 6.23 -2.43 -1.25
N HIS A 86 6.35 -2.73 -2.54
CA HIS A 86 7.51 -2.41 -3.35
C HIS A 86 7.08 -1.73 -4.64
N GLU A 87 7.59 -0.51 -4.88
CA GLU A 87 7.26 0.29 -6.08
C GLU A 87 5.76 0.42 -6.35
N GLY A 88 4.95 0.58 -5.27
CA GLY A 88 3.50 0.69 -5.37
C GLY A 88 2.76 -0.64 -5.54
N GLN A 89 3.45 -1.78 -5.53
CA GLN A 89 2.84 -3.11 -5.63
C GLN A 89 2.97 -3.87 -4.32
N VAL A 90 1.92 -4.60 -3.95
CA VAL A 90 1.94 -5.50 -2.79
C VAL A 90 2.58 -6.81 -3.23
N ILE A 91 3.77 -7.10 -2.70
CA ILE A 91 4.59 -8.24 -3.12
C ILE A 91 4.73 -9.34 -2.07
N GLY A 92 4.26 -9.10 -0.85
CA GLY A 92 4.40 -10.08 0.22
C GLY A 92 3.74 -9.66 1.52
N ASN A 93 3.90 -10.50 2.52
CA ASN A 93 3.52 -10.26 3.90
C ASN A 93 4.75 -10.16 4.80
N TRP A 94 4.57 -9.52 5.93
CA TRP A 94 5.56 -9.57 7.00
C TRP A 94 4.88 -9.81 8.35
N ASP A 95 5.65 -10.30 9.30
CA ASP A 95 5.19 -10.53 10.67
C ASP A 95 6.27 -10.17 11.68
N LYS A 96 5.83 -9.75 12.85
CA LYS A 96 6.70 -9.43 13.98
C LYS A 96 6.65 -10.56 15.00
N SER A 97 7.74 -11.30 15.11
CA SER A 97 7.92 -12.26 16.19
C SER A 97 8.77 -11.67 17.32
N VAL A 98 8.28 -11.78 18.56
CA VAL A 98 9.02 -11.38 19.76
C VAL A 98 9.72 -12.61 20.31
N LYS A 99 11.06 -12.67 20.20
CA LYS A 99 11.89 -13.74 20.77
C LYS A 99 12.62 -13.23 22.01
N LYS A 100 13.07 -14.14 22.87
CA LYS A 100 13.81 -13.81 24.12
C LYS A 100 15.04 -12.89 23.91
N ARG A 101 15.57 -12.80 22.69
CA ARG A 101 16.72 -11.99 22.30
C ARG A 101 16.39 -10.73 21.48
N GLY A 102 15.10 -10.35 21.39
CA GLY A 102 14.66 -9.17 20.67
C GLY A 102 13.52 -9.45 19.69
N SER A 103 13.05 -8.40 19.01
CA SER A 103 12.04 -8.51 17.96
C SER A 103 12.70 -8.89 16.64
N LEU A 104 12.12 -9.86 15.95
CA LEU A 104 12.52 -10.29 14.61
C LEU A 104 11.34 -9.98 13.67
N ILE A 105 11.65 -9.40 12.51
CA ILE A 105 10.69 -9.24 11.42
C ILE A 105 10.97 -10.31 10.37
N GLU A 106 10.01 -11.21 10.22
CA GLU A 106 9.99 -12.24 9.19
C GLU A 106 9.13 -11.76 8.03
N HIS A 107 9.39 -12.22 6.81
CA HIS A 107 8.61 -11.86 5.63
C HIS A 107 8.42 -13.07 4.71
N SER A 108 7.40 -13.01 3.87
CA SER A 108 7.11 -14.02 2.86
C SER A 108 6.68 -13.36 1.56
N TRP A 109 7.31 -13.72 0.45
CA TRP A 109 6.97 -13.18 -0.86
C TRP A 109 5.78 -13.90 -1.49
N PHE A 110 5.00 -13.20 -2.29
CA PHE A 110 3.90 -13.80 -3.05
C PHE A 110 4.41 -14.51 -4.29
N ARG A 111 5.48 -14.00 -4.89
CA ARG A 111 6.19 -14.59 -6.03
C ARG A 111 7.64 -14.87 -5.66
N LEU A 112 8.22 -15.89 -6.29
CA LEU A 112 9.63 -16.25 -6.08
C LEU A 112 10.60 -15.30 -6.80
N ASP A 113 10.11 -14.59 -7.82
CA ASP A 113 10.92 -13.72 -8.70
C ASP A 113 10.90 -12.25 -8.26
N ASP A 114 10.26 -11.91 -7.13
CA ASP A 114 10.25 -10.55 -6.61
C ASP A 114 11.68 -10.20 -6.11
N CYS A 115 12.44 -9.54 -6.99
CA CYS A 115 13.78 -9.06 -6.70
C CYS A 115 13.70 -7.78 -5.88
N VAL A 116 13.91 -7.89 -4.61
CA VAL A 116 14.00 -6.77 -3.69
C VAL A 116 15.44 -6.61 -3.22
N ASP A 117 15.94 -5.37 -3.16
CA ASP A 117 17.21 -5.07 -2.53
C ASP A 117 17.17 -5.45 -1.03
N GLU A 118 17.91 -6.47 -0.62
CA GLU A 118 17.96 -6.93 0.77
C GLU A 118 18.39 -5.81 1.72
N GLY A 119 19.28 -4.93 1.29
CA GLY A 119 19.69 -3.77 2.07
C GLY A 119 18.55 -2.75 2.28
N ALA A 120 17.63 -2.60 1.31
CA ALA A 120 16.43 -1.77 1.47
C ALA A 120 15.47 -2.42 2.47
N LEU A 121 15.27 -3.72 2.37
CA LEU A 121 14.42 -4.47 3.28
C LEU A 121 14.93 -4.40 4.73
N ASP A 122 16.21 -4.56 4.94
CA ASP A 122 16.82 -4.48 6.28
C ASP A 122 16.70 -3.07 6.87
N ARG A 123 16.87 -2.03 6.04
CA ARG A 123 16.64 -0.64 6.49
C ARG A 123 15.19 -0.40 6.95
N GLU A 124 14.20 -0.95 6.23
CA GLU A 124 12.79 -0.82 6.63
C GLU A 124 12.48 -1.62 7.90
N LYS A 125 13.01 -2.84 8.04
CA LYS A 125 12.91 -3.63 9.27
C LYS A 125 13.51 -2.87 10.48
N ASP A 126 14.67 -2.26 10.30
CA ASP A 126 15.33 -1.48 11.35
C ASP A 126 14.53 -0.25 11.75
N LYS A 127 13.94 0.48 10.78
CA LYS A 127 13.04 1.60 11.07
C LYS A 127 11.86 1.15 11.94
N TYR A 128 11.22 0.05 11.55
CA TYR A 128 10.08 -0.49 12.28
C TYR A 128 10.45 -0.93 13.69
N ILE A 129 11.58 -1.60 13.88
CA ILE A 129 12.06 -2.03 15.20
C ILE A 129 12.37 -0.83 16.09
N ARG A 130 12.96 0.24 15.54
CA ARG A 130 13.27 1.48 16.29
C ARG A 130 12.02 2.22 16.76
N PHE A 131 10.97 2.20 15.96
CA PHE A 131 9.69 2.83 16.32
C PHE A 131 9.04 2.19 17.56
N TRP A 132 9.33 0.90 17.81
CA TRP A 132 8.73 0.14 18.92
C TRP A 132 9.63 0.01 20.16
N ARG A 133 10.76 0.67 20.20
CA ARG A 133 11.62 0.78 21.38
C ARG A 133 11.29 2.04 22.17
#